data_45072501e740bd9aec46f8aa8c1cbcd7
#
_entry.id   45072501e740bd9aec46f8aa8c1cbcd7
#
_cell.length_a   1.000
_cell.length_b   1.000
_cell.length_c   1.000
_cell.angle_alpha   90.00
_cell.angle_beta   90.00
_cell.angle_gamma   90.00
#
_symmetry.space_group_name_H-M   'P 1'
#
loop_
_entity.id
_entity.type
_entity.pdbx_description
1 polymer ?
#
loop_
_entity_poly.entity_id
_entity_poly.type
_entity_poly.pdbx_seq_one_letter_code
_entity_poly.pdbx_strand_id
1 'polypeptide(L)'
;MNAENSCIVIFGASGDLTFRKLIPALYNLYKIGRLGEHFSVLGVARSELSDESFRQKMRDALVKFEKASGPKLDEFCEHLYYQAINTSDAVDYIKLLPCLDELHDKYQTGGNTLYYLSTPPSLYGVIPECLAAHGLTTEEFGWKRIIVEKPFGYDIETAKKLDVQIHKCFEEHQIYRIDHYLGKETVQNLLVLRFSNGLFEPLWNRNFIDYVEITGAESIGVEDRGGYYDDSGAMRDMFQNHLLQVLAMVAMEPPAIINANSMRDEVAKVLHCLHPLSEEDVKNDVILGQYARGTVDGEEVVGYLEEKGVPADSNTETFMAVKCEIDNWRWAGVPFYVRTGKRLPTRVTEIVIHFKTTPHPVFSQNAPENKLIIRVQPDEGISMRFGLKKPGAGFEAKEVSMDFRYSDLSSSSSLLTAYERLLLDALKGDATLFARTDAVHACWKFVQPILDYKANRGRVYEYESGTWGPTQADKLIAKHGKVWRKPSGTLKKKV
;
A
#
# COMPACT_ATOMS: atom_id res chain seq x y z
N MET A 1 -3.53 3.47 -23.86
CA MET A 1 -2.23 3.67 -24.53
C MET A 1 -1.25 2.65 -23.97
N ASN A 2 -0.39 2.10 -24.80
CA ASN A 2 0.67 1.18 -24.39
C ASN A 2 1.83 1.96 -23.77
N ALA A 3 2.71 1.27 -23.04
CA ALA A 3 3.97 1.84 -22.60
C ALA A 3 4.91 2.12 -23.82
N GLU A 4 5.88 2.97 -23.63
CA GLU A 4 6.96 3.19 -24.61
C GLU A 4 7.92 1.99 -24.61
N ASN A 5 8.66 1.83 -25.73
CA ASN A 5 9.72 0.84 -25.80
C ASN A 5 10.77 1.11 -24.72
N SER A 6 11.18 0.09 -23.99
CA SER A 6 12.07 0.29 -22.83
C SER A 6 12.81 -0.98 -22.41
N CYS A 7 13.94 -0.81 -21.75
CA CYS A 7 14.62 -1.85 -20.99
C CYS A 7 14.21 -1.80 -19.52
N ILE A 8 13.79 -2.92 -18.94
CA ILE A 8 13.40 -3.07 -17.55
C ILE A 8 14.52 -3.81 -16.81
N VAL A 9 15.24 -3.12 -15.95
CA VAL A 9 16.36 -3.69 -15.18
C VAL A 9 15.90 -4.01 -13.77
N ILE A 10 15.90 -5.28 -13.39
CA ILE A 10 15.45 -5.73 -12.07
C ILE A 10 16.66 -6.10 -11.22
N PHE A 11 17.03 -5.25 -10.26
CA PHE A 11 18.02 -5.59 -9.24
C PHE A 11 17.40 -6.53 -8.20
N GLY A 12 18.13 -7.60 -7.83
CA GLY A 12 17.59 -8.65 -6.98
C GLY A 12 16.76 -9.68 -7.77
N ALA A 13 17.09 -9.88 -9.05
CA ALA A 13 16.33 -10.74 -9.97
C ALA A 13 16.26 -12.22 -9.57
N SER A 14 17.14 -12.70 -8.68
CA SER A 14 17.09 -14.05 -8.12
C SER A 14 16.21 -14.18 -6.88
N GLY A 15 15.55 -13.09 -6.44
CA GLY A 15 14.74 -13.02 -5.23
C GLY A 15 13.27 -13.41 -5.42
N ASP A 16 12.59 -13.67 -4.29
CA ASP A 16 11.20 -14.15 -4.23
C ASP A 16 10.19 -13.16 -4.87
N LEU A 17 10.37 -11.85 -4.65
CA LEU A 17 9.48 -10.83 -5.22
C LEU A 17 9.49 -10.86 -6.75
N THR A 18 10.67 -11.02 -7.37
CA THR A 18 10.82 -11.13 -8.82
C THR A 18 10.05 -12.34 -9.34
N PHE A 19 10.20 -13.52 -8.72
CA PHE A 19 9.53 -14.74 -9.14
C PHE A 19 8.01 -14.71 -8.96
N ARG A 20 7.55 -14.21 -7.81
CA ARG A 20 6.12 -14.29 -7.45
C ARG A 20 5.30 -13.13 -7.94
N LYS A 21 5.90 -11.97 -8.20
CA LYS A 21 5.16 -10.74 -8.48
C LYS A 21 5.61 -10.03 -9.75
N LEU A 22 6.90 -9.71 -9.90
CA LEU A 22 7.33 -8.83 -10.97
C LEU A 22 7.27 -9.49 -12.36
N ILE A 23 7.84 -10.68 -12.49
CA ILE A 23 7.79 -11.42 -13.77
C ILE A 23 6.36 -11.83 -14.12
N PRO A 24 5.53 -12.34 -13.20
CA PRO A 24 4.11 -12.54 -13.46
C PRO A 24 3.37 -11.27 -13.92
N ALA A 25 3.61 -10.14 -13.27
CA ALA A 25 2.98 -8.87 -13.65
C ALA A 25 3.40 -8.41 -15.05
N LEU A 26 4.69 -8.48 -15.37
CA LEU A 26 5.20 -8.15 -16.72
C LEU A 26 4.62 -9.08 -17.79
N TYR A 27 4.55 -10.40 -17.51
CA TYR A 27 3.96 -11.36 -18.43
C TYR A 27 2.47 -11.09 -18.67
N ASN A 28 1.71 -10.74 -17.63
CA ASN A 28 0.30 -10.39 -17.77
C ASN A 28 0.12 -9.11 -18.59
N LEU A 29 0.95 -8.06 -18.36
CA LEU A 29 0.96 -6.85 -19.18
C LEU A 29 1.32 -7.14 -20.64
N TYR A 30 2.28 -8.05 -20.89
CA TYR A 30 2.63 -8.51 -22.22
C TYR A 30 1.43 -9.20 -22.91
N LYS A 31 0.77 -10.16 -22.23
CA LYS A 31 -0.39 -10.89 -22.78
C LYS A 31 -1.50 -10.00 -23.29
N ILE A 32 -1.75 -8.90 -22.58
CA ILE A 32 -2.82 -7.94 -22.93
C ILE A 32 -2.32 -6.78 -23.80
N GLY A 33 -1.06 -6.84 -24.27
CA GLY A 33 -0.48 -5.85 -25.18
C GLY A 33 -0.32 -4.47 -24.56
N ARG A 34 0.04 -4.37 -23.27
CA ARG A 34 0.21 -3.10 -22.54
C ARG A 34 1.68 -2.67 -22.40
N LEU A 35 2.62 -3.59 -22.55
CA LEU A 35 4.03 -3.24 -22.71
C LEU A 35 4.26 -2.58 -24.08
N GLY A 36 5.40 -1.92 -24.26
CA GLY A 36 5.84 -1.38 -25.57
C GLY A 36 5.90 -2.47 -26.63
N GLU A 37 5.89 -2.09 -27.90
CA GLU A 37 6.03 -3.04 -29.01
C GLU A 37 7.33 -3.83 -28.89
N HIS A 38 8.39 -3.14 -28.46
CA HIS A 38 9.69 -3.73 -28.17
C HIS A 38 10.09 -3.43 -26.73
N PHE A 39 10.42 -4.46 -25.99
CA PHE A 39 10.90 -4.34 -24.59
C PHE A 39 11.93 -5.45 -24.30
N SER A 40 12.75 -5.22 -23.29
CA SER A 40 13.60 -6.25 -22.70
C SER A 40 13.55 -6.20 -21.18
N VAL A 41 13.83 -7.34 -20.54
CA VAL A 41 13.95 -7.46 -19.08
C VAL A 41 15.33 -7.98 -18.77
N LEU A 42 16.16 -7.15 -18.11
CA LEU A 42 17.49 -7.53 -17.64
C LEU A 42 17.44 -7.82 -16.14
N GLY A 43 17.54 -9.08 -15.78
CA GLY A 43 17.73 -9.50 -14.39
C GLY A 43 19.14 -9.26 -13.92
N VAL A 44 19.30 -8.61 -12.76
CA VAL A 44 20.60 -8.29 -12.17
C VAL A 44 20.66 -8.81 -10.73
N ALA A 45 21.60 -9.68 -10.41
CA ALA A 45 21.86 -10.13 -9.04
C ALA A 45 23.28 -10.72 -8.90
N ARG A 46 23.65 -11.12 -7.68
CA ARG A 46 24.98 -11.68 -7.37
C ARG A 46 25.17 -13.13 -7.83
N SER A 47 24.06 -13.87 -8.00
CA SER A 47 24.12 -15.28 -8.39
C SER A 47 24.58 -15.41 -9.82
N GLU A 48 25.51 -16.32 -10.09
CA GLU A 48 25.97 -16.63 -11.45
C GLU A 48 24.90 -17.45 -12.18
N LEU A 49 24.26 -16.86 -13.17
CA LEU A 49 23.28 -17.50 -14.06
C LEU A 49 23.57 -17.10 -15.51
N SER A 50 23.32 -18.02 -16.43
CA SER A 50 23.24 -17.66 -17.86
C SER A 50 21.81 -17.18 -18.19
N ASP A 51 21.65 -16.54 -19.35
CA ASP A 51 20.32 -16.16 -19.88
C ASP A 51 19.38 -17.35 -19.92
N GLU A 52 19.84 -18.52 -20.40
CA GLU A 52 19.04 -19.73 -20.51
C GLU A 52 18.58 -20.21 -19.13
N SER A 53 19.48 -20.22 -18.13
CA SER A 53 19.14 -20.67 -16.79
C SER A 53 18.19 -19.69 -16.11
N PHE A 54 18.34 -18.40 -16.35
CA PHE A 54 17.41 -17.37 -15.86
C PHE A 54 16.05 -17.51 -16.54
N ARG A 55 15.99 -17.63 -17.87
CA ARG A 55 14.75 -17.88 -18.64
C ARG A 55 14.01 -19.09 -18.14
N GLN A 56 14.73 -20.22 -17.88
CA GLN A 56 14.08 -21.42 -17.39
C GLN A 56 13.46 -21.21 -16.00
N LYS A 57 14.17 -20.56 -15.08
CA LYS A 57 13.62 -20.22 -13.74
C LYS A 57 12.38 -19.34 -13.82
N MET A 58 12.39 -18.32 -14.70
CA MET A 58 11.23 -17.43 -14.89
C MET A 58 10.06 -18.18 -15.54
N ARG A 59 10.33 -19.07 -16.49
CA ARG A 59 9.34 -19.96 -17.09
C ARG A 59 8.65 -20.83 -16.02
N ASP A 60 9.42 -21.46 -15.15
CA ASP A 60 8.90 -22.29 -14.07
C ASP A 60 8.03 -21.48 -13.10
N ALA A 61 8.44 -20.24 -12.81
CA ALA A 61 7.65 -19.31 -12.00
C ALA A 61 6.31 -18.96 -12.68
N LEU A 62 6.32 -18.65 -13.97
CA LEU A 62 5.11 -18.34 -14.74
C LEU A 62 4.15 -19.53 -14.85
N VAL A 63 4.67 -20.72 -15.05
CA VAL A 63 3.85 -21.96 -15.02
C VAL A 63 3.23 -22.15 -13.62
N LYS A 64 4.01 -21.97 -12.56
CA LYS A 64 3.58 -22.19 -11.19
C LYS A 64 2.52 -21.17 -10.73
N PHE A 65 2.74 -19.88 -10.98
CA PHE A 65 1.94 -18.78 -10.41
C PHE A 65 0.84 -18.29 -11.34
N GLU A 66 1.07 -18.32 -12.67
CA GLU A 66 0.13 -17.83 -13.68
C GLU A 66 -0.49 -18.96 -14.52
N LYS A 67 -0.11 -20.22 -14.27
CA LYS A 67 -0.50 -21.36 -15.09
C LYS A 67 -0.23 -21.12 -16.58
N ALA A 68 0.83 -20.38 -16.87
CA ALA A 68 1.20 -19.96 -18.21
C ALA A 68 1.61 -21.15 -19.09
N SER A 69 1.22 -21.14 -20.36
CA SER A 69 1.56 -22.15 -21.35
C SER A 69 1.45 -21.61 -22.77
N GLY A 70 2.03 -22.33 -23.73
CA GLY A 70 1.92 -22.05 -25.15
C GLY A 70 2.85 -20.96 -25.68
N PRO A 71 2.72 -20.57 -26.97
CA PRO A 71 3.68 -19.74 -27.69
C PRO A 71 3.97 -18.38 -27.03
N LYS A 72 2.96 -17.73 -26.44
CA LYS A 72 3.17 -16.44 -25.77
C LYS A 72 4.12 -16.53 -24.56
N LEU A 73 4.18 -17.68 -23.89
CA LEU A 73 5.15 -17.88 -22.81
C LEU A 73 6.56 -17.99 -23.39
N ASP A 74 6.72 -18.70 -24.50
CA ASP A 74 8.01 -18.87 -25.16
C ASP A 74 8.52 -17.52 -25.66
N GLU A 75 7.69 -16.78 -26.39
CA GLU A 75 8.00 -15.41 -26.89
C GLU A 75 8.39 -14.47 -25.75
N PHE A 76 7.62 -14.44 -24.66
CA PHE A 76 7.96 -13.58 -23.52
C PHE A 76 9.32 -13.93 -22.90
N CYS A 77 9.63 -15.23 -22.78
CA CYS A 77 10.92 -15.67 -22.23
C CYS A 77 12.12 -15.27 -23.08
N GLU A 78 11.95 -15.06 -24.39
CA GLU A 78 13.03 -14.56 -25.27
C GLU A 78 13.45 -13.13 -24.97
N HIS A 79 12.58 -12.34 -24.33
CA HIS A 79 12.87 -10.97 -23.87
C HIS A 79 13.62 -10.90 -22.54
N LEU A 80 13.91 -12.05 -21.89
CA LEU A 80 14.56 -12.10 -20.58
C LEU A 80 16.06 -12.33 -20.73
N TYR A 81 16.85 -11.50 -20.07
CA TYR A 81 18.33 -11.49 -20.04
C TYR A 81 18.82 -11.44 -18.60
N TYR A 82 20.07 -11.79 -18.39
CA TYR A 82 20.64 -11.81 -17.05
C TYR A 82 22.10 -11.39 -17.01
N GLN A 83 22.45 -10.52 -16.06
CA GLN A 83 23.83 -10.13 -15.79
C GLN A 83 24.15 -10.31 -14.31
N ALA A 84 25.13 -11.15 -14.01
CA ALA A 84 25.67 -11.30 -12.67
C ALA A 84 26.60 -10.13 -12.32
N ILE A 85 26.29 -9.42 -11.23
CA ILE A 85 27.15 -8.38 -10.65
C ILE A 85 27.06 -8.37 -9.12
N ASN A 86 28.12 -7.90 -8.47
CA ASN A 86 28.05 -7.49 -7.08
C ASN A 86 27.37 -6.11 -6.99
N THR A 87 26.11 -6.07 -6.60
CA THR A 87 25.29 -4.85 -6.53
C THR A 87 25.78 -3.81 -5.52
N SER A 88 26.76 -4.17 -4.66
CA SER A 88 27.40 -3.25 -3.70
C SER A 88 28.74 -2.72 -4.18
N ASP A 89 29.23 -3.16 -5.34
CA ASP A 89 30.54 -2.76 -5.89
C ASP A 89 30.35 -1.93 -7.17
N ALA A 90 30.68 -0.66 -7.09
CA ALA A 90 30.53 0.25 -8.23
C ALA A 90 31.31 -0.22 -9.47
N VAL A 91 32.48 -0.89 -9.27
CA VAL A 91 33.29 -1.36 -10.40
C VAL A 91 32.56 -2.39 -11.26
N ASP A 92 31.74 -3.23 -10.64
CA ASP A 92 31.00 -4.28 -11.35
C ASP A 92 29.90 -3.72 -12.29
N TYR A 93 29.45 -2.48 -12.07
CA TYR A 93 28.42 -1.83 -12.92
C TYR A 93 28.91 -1.53 -14.35
N ILE A 94 30.24 -1.54 -14.57
CA ILE A 94 30.81 -1.43 -15.93
C ILE A 94 30.30 -2.57 -16.83
N LYS A 95 29.96 -3.73 -16.27
CA LYS A 95 29.42 -4.88 -17.01
C LYS A 95 27.99 -4.63 -17.54
N LEU A 96 27.25 -3.68 -16.95
CA LEU A 96 25.91 -3.32 -17.41
C LEU A 96 25.93 -2.48 -18.67
N LEU A 97 26.97 -1.68 -18.91
CA LEU A 97 27.05 -0.79 -20.06
C LEU A 97 26.88 -1.53 -21.40
N PRO A 98 27.73 -2.51 -21.75
CA PRO A 98 27.60 -3.23 -23.02
C PRO A 98 26.30 -4.03 -23.10
N CYS A 99 25.78 -4.57 -21.98
CA CYS A 99 24.50 -5.27 -21.97
C CYS A 99 23.34 -4.34 -22.28
N LEU A 100 23.33 -3.14 -21.69
CA LEU A 100 22.28 -2.15 -21.93
C LEU A 100 22.36 -1.60 -23.36
N ASP A 101 23.54 -1.30 -23.86
CA ASP A 101 23.74 -0.82 -25.22
C ASP A 101 23.19 -1.84 -26.24
N GLU A 102 23.57 -3.13 -26.09
CA GLU A 102 23.07 -4.21 -26.95
C GLU A 102 21.54 -4.33 -26.90
N LEU A 103 20.93 -4.27 -25.68
CA LEU A 103 19.49 -4.37 -25.51
C LEU A 103 18.76 -3.14 -26.06
N HIS A 104 19.32 -1.94 -25.88
CA HIS A 104 18.76 -0.71 -26.43
C HIS A 104 18.73 -0.73 -27.96
N ASP A 105 19.81 -1.20 -28.60
CA ASP A 105 19.91 -1.33 -30.05
C ASP A 105 18.96 -2.42 -30.57
N LYS A 106 18.98 -3.60 -29.94
CA LYS A 106 18.17 -4.74 -30.36
C LYS A 106 16.67 -4.47 -30.28
N TYR A 107 16.22 -3.80 -29.20
CA TYR A 107 14.80 -3.53 -28.95
C TYR A 107 14.40 -2.08 -29.27
N GLN A 108 15.27 -1.29 -29.88
CA GLN A 108 14.99 0.09 -30.29
C GLN A 108 14.30 0.91 -29.21
N THR A 109 14.82 0.82 -27.98
CA THR A 109 14.22 1.46 -26.82
C THR A 109 14.57 2.93 -26.67
N GLY A 110 15.45 3.47 -27.50
CA GLY A 110 15.88 4.87 -27.44
C GLY A 110 16.58 5.27 -26.14
N GLY A 111 17.13 4.29 -25.42
CA GLY A 111 17.77 4.52 -24.12
C GLY A 111 16.81 4.52 -22.93
N ASN A 112 15.51 4.35 -23.13
CA ASN A 112 14.51 4.30 -22.05
C ASN A 112 14.77 3.14 -21.10
N THR A 113 14.99 3.43 -19.82
CA THR A 113 15.33 2.40 -18.81
C THR A 113 14.54 2.58 -17.54
N LEU A 114 13.86 1.51 -17.12
CA LEU A 114 13.21 1.41 -15.81
C LEU A 114 14.04 0.52 -14.89
N TYR A 115 14.62 1.08 -13.84
CA TYR A 115 15.32 0.34 -12.79
C TYR A 115 14.33 -0.05 -11.70
N TYR A 116 14.30 -1.32 -11.31
CA TYR A 116 13.47 -1.82 -10.22
C TYR A 116 14.34 -2.37 -9.09
N LEU A 117 14.25 -1.81 -7.90
CA LEU A 117 14.99 -2.25 -6.72
C LEU A 117 14.22 -3.33 -5.94
N SER A 118 14.33 -4.59 -6.40
CA SER A 118 13.82 -5.79 -5.70
C SER A 118 14.88 -6.35 -4.74
N THR A 119 15.49 -5.48 -3.95
CA THR A 119 16.66 -5.77 -3.10
C THR A 119 16.37 -5.43 -1.62
N PRO A 120 17.21 -5.87 -0.67
CA PRO A 120 17.14 -5.39 0.70
C PRO A 120 17.28 -3.85 0.77
N PRO A 121 16.60 -3.20 1.75
CA PRO A 121 16.62 -1.73 1.90
C PRO A 121 18.01 -1.11 2.05
N SER A 122 18.99 -1.86 2.58
CA SER A 122 20.38 -1.41 2.68
C SER A 122 21.05 -1.07 1.34
N LEU A 123 20.46 -1.52 0.22
CA LEU A 123 20.97 -1.26 -1.12
C LEU A 123 20.24 -0.10 -1.84
N TYR A 124 19.20 0.47 -1.26
CA TYR A 124 18.40 1.52 -1.91
C TYR A 124 19.15 2.84 -2.15
N GLY A 125 20.18 3.13 -1.36
CA GLY A 125 21.09 4.25 -1.62
C GLY A 125 22.29 3.85 -2.47
N VAL A 126 22.80 2.62 -2.28
CA VAL A 126 24.03 2.14 -2.93
C VAL A 126 23.85 1.95 -4.44
N ILE A 127 22.76 1.28 -4.86
CA ILE A 127 22.50 1.02 -6.29
C ILE A 127 22.39 2.31 -7.09
N PRO A 128 21.60 3.34 -6.69
CA PRO A 128 21.58 4.64 -7.35
C PRO A 128 22.94 5.30 -7.48
N GLU A 129 23.75 5.30 -6.42
CA GLU A 129 25.12 5.86 -6.44
C GLU A 129 26.03 5.14 -7.46
N CYS A 130 25.94 3.81 -7.50
CA CYS A 130 26.69 3.00 -8.46
C CYS A 130 26.23 3.23 -9.92
N LEU A 131 24.91 3.37 -10.16
CA LEU A 131 24.37 3.71 -11.48
C LEU A 131 24.83 5.10 -11.93
N ALA A 132 24.80 6.09 -11.05
CA ALA A 132 25.22 7.45 -11.35
C ALA A 132 26.72 7.56 -11.67
N ALA A 133 27.56 6.79 -10.97
CA ALA A 133 29.00 6.71 -11.24
C ALA A 133 29.34 6.26 -12.67
N HIS A 134 28.40 5.60 -13.37
CA HIS A 134 28.55 5.10 -14.73
C HIS A 134 27.65 5.84 -15.76
N GLY A 135 27.05 6.98 -15.38
CA GLY A 135 26.20 7.77 -16.26
C GLY A 135 24.85 7.14 -16.60
N LEU A 136 24.42 6.10 -15.86
CA LEU A 136 23.21 5.34 -16.12
C LEU A 136 21.93 6.00 -15.55
N THR A 137 22.05 7.19 -14.96
CA THR A 137 20.92 7.93 -14.37
C THR A 137 20.50 9.16 -15.18
N THR A 138 21.33 9.57 -16.17
CA THR A 138 21.10 10.76 -16.97
C THR A 138 20.08 10.52 -18.08
N GLU A 139 19.23 11.51 -18.36
CA GLU A 139 18.18 11.44 -19.40
C GLU A 139 18.62 12.05 -20.74
N GLU A 140 19.93 12.09 -21.00
CA GLU A 140 20.46 12.58 -22.28
C GLU A 140 19.98 11.70 -23.46
N PHE A 141 19.92 10.38 -23.23
CA PHE A 141 19.42 9.39 -24.18
C PHE A 141 18.29 8.60 -23.53
N GLY A 142 17.04 9.02 -23.77
CA GLY A 142 15.85 8.40 -23.20
C GLY A 142 15.67 8.63 -21.71
N TRP A 143 14.48 8.40 -21.25
CA TRP A 143 14.15 8.56 -19.82
C TRP A 143 14.78 7.47 -18.96
N LYS A 144 15.12 7.84 -17.73
CA LYS A 144 15.61 6.92 -16.68
C LYS A 144 14.69 7.02 -15.46
N ARG A 145 14.07 5.93 -15.07
CA ARG A 145 13.17 5.88 -13.93
C ARG A 145 13.60 4.80 -12.94
N ILE A 146 13.40 5.04 -11.67
CA ILE A 146 13.74 4.09 -10.62
C ILE A 146 12.54 3.80 -9.74
N ILE A 147 12.21 2.51 -9.60
CA ILE A 147 11.20 2.04 -8.64
C ILE A 147 11.91 1.59 -7.38
N VAL A 148 11.45 2.12 -6.24
CA VAL A 148 11.96 1.77 -4.91
C VAL A 148 10.82 1.14 -4.11
N GLU A 149 11.09 -0.03 -3.53
CA GLU A 149 10.16 -0.74 -2.64
C GLU A 149 10.20 -0.18 -1.20
N LYS A 150 9.14 -0.42 -0.43
CA LYS A 150 9.15 -0.16 1.00
C LYS A 150 10.15 -1.09 1.73
N PRO A 151 10.72 -0.66 2.88
CA PRO A 151 10.48 0.59 3.62
C PRO A 151 11.33 1.75 3.12
N PHE A 152 10.80 2.98 3.24
CA PHE A 152 11.53 4.22 2.96
C PHE A 152 12.09 4.78 4.28
N GLY A 153 13.14 4.17 4.80
CA GLY A 153 13.66 4.41 6.14
C GLY A 153 12.93 3.61 7.22
N TYR A 154 13.41 3.73 8.46
CA TYR A 154 12.84 3.10 9.67
C TYR A 154 12.35 4.15 10.68
N ASP A 155 12.72 5.40 10.48
CA ASP A 155 12.35 6.60 11.21
C ASP A 155 12.56 7.83 10.31
N ILE A 156 12.26 9.03 10.84
CA ILE A 156 12.38 10.26 10.05
C ILE A 156 13.83 10.54 9.60
N GLU A 157 14.83 10.25 10.42
CA GLU A 157 16.22 10.56 10.12
C GLU A 157 16.79 9.61 9.05
N THR A 158 16.51 8.33 9.15
CA THR A 158 16.92 7.35 8.13
C THR A 158 16.18 7.55 6.81
N ALA A 159 14.90 7.96 6.85
CA ALA A 159 14.13 8.32 5.66
C ALA A 159 14.75 9.53 4.93
N LYS A 160 15.08 10.60 5.66
CA LYS A 160 15.77 11.78 5.09
C LYS A 160 17.14 11.43 4.51
N LYS A 161 17.90 10.58 5.23
CA LYS A 161 19.21 10.14 4.76
C LYS A 161 19.11 9.37 3.44
N LEU A 162 18.20 8.40 3.37
CA LEU A 162 17.95 7.65 2.14
C LEU A 162 17.51 8.56 0.99
N ASP A 163 16.63 9.49 1.28
CA ASP A 163 16.12 10.45 0.31
C ASP A 163 17.24 11.33 -0.28
N VAL A 164 18.10 11.88 0.57
CA VAL A 164 19.29 12.64 0.13
C VAL A 164 20.23 11.79 -0.72
N GLN A 165 20.41 10.50 -0.41
CA GLN A 165 21.24 9.60 -1.21
C GLN A 165 20.66 9.40 -2.60
N ILE A 166 19.36 9.10 -2.70
CA ILE A 166 18.71 8.86 -4.00
C ILE A 166 18.69 10.14 -4.84
N HIS A 167 18.40 11.31 -4.23
CA HIS A 167 18.32 12.59 -4.94
C HIS A 167 19.67 13.14 -5.43
N LYS A 168 20.80 12.60 -4.97
CA LYS A 168 22.10 12.87 -5.59
C LYS A 168 22.22 12.27 -7.00
N CYS A 169 21.40 11.28 -7.31
CA CYS A 169 21.52 10.44 -8.49
C CYS A 169 20.33 10.56 -9.45
N PHE A 170 19.14 10.82 -8.91
CA PHE A 170 17.86 10.89 -9.63
C PHE A 170 17.06 12.10 -9.17
N GLU A 171 16.39 12.76 -10.10
CA GLU A 171 15.41 13.80 -9.78
C GLU A 171 14.08 13.20 -9.31
N GLU A 172 13.26 13.94 -8.56
CA GLU A 172 11.99 13.42 -8.00
C GLU A 172 11.04 12.85 -9.08
N HIS A 173 11.04 13.41 -10.29
CA HIS A 173 10.20 12.91 -11.40
C HIS A 173 10.65 11.54 -11.94
N GLN A 174 11.87 11.13 -11.65
CA GLN A 174 12.43 9.84 -12.01
C GLN A 174 12.17 8.77 -10.94
N ILE A 175 11.75 9.16 -9.71
CA ILE A 175 11.66 8.27 -8.55
C ILE A 175 10.21 7.85 -8.31
N TYR A 176 9.99 6.53 -8.29
CA TYR A 176 8.70 5.88 -8.13
C TYR A 176 8.70 5.04 -6.84
N ARG A 177 8.26 5.62 -5.70
CA ARG A 177 8.19 4.92 -4.42
C ARG A 177 6.89 4.14 -4.33
N ILE A 178 6.99 2.80 -4.35
CA ILE A 178 5.82 1.93 -4.37
C ILE A 178 5.08 1.93 -3.04
N ASP A 179 3.78 2.24 -3.11
CA ASP A 179 2.78 1.82 -2.15
C ASP A 179 1.70 1.00 -2.89
N HIS A 180 1.71 -0.32 -2.70
CA HIS A 180 0.79 -1.21 -3.42
C HIS A 180 -0.69 -1.02 -3.04
N TYR A 181 -1.01 -0.29 -1.97
CA TYR A 181 -2.39 0.09 -1.64
C TYR A 181 -2.92 1.16 -2.58
N LEU A 182 -2.08 2.11 -3.00
CA LEU A 182 -2.45 3.13 -3.98
C LEU A 182 -2.72 2.52 -5.37
N GLY A 183 -2.07 1.41 -5.70
CA GLY A 183 -2.32 0.66 -6.92
C GLY A 183 -3.64 -0.12 -6.97
N LYS A 184 -4.42 -0.17 -5.87
CA LYS A 184 -5.69 -0.90 -5.85
C LYS A 184 -6.81 -0.11 -6.49
N GLU A 185 -7.61 -0.75 -7.34
CA GLU A 185 -8.75 -0.13 -8.04
C GLU A 185 -9.73 0.56 -7.09
N THR A 186 -10.03 -0.04 -5.95
CA THR A 186 -10.94 0.55 -4.96
C THR A 186 -10.42 1.80 -4.29
N VAL A 187 -9.09 1.92 -4.09
CA VAL A 187 -8.48 3.16 -3.59
C VAL A 187 -8.56 4.25 -4.64
N GLN A 188 -8.28 3.93 -5.91
CA GLN A 188 -8.42 4.87 -7.02
C GLN A 188 -9.88 5.29 -7.23
N ASN A 189 -10.81 4.33 -7.11
CA ASN A 189 -12.24 4.62 -7.24
C ASN A 189 -12.76 5.58 -6.17
N LEU A 190 -12.12 5.67 -5.02
CA LEU A 190 -12.48 6.68 -4.02
C LEU A 190 -12.44 8.11 -4.61
N LEU A 191 -11.47 8.38 -5.48
CA LEU A 191 -11.37 9.67 -6.18
C LEU A 191 -12.53 9.88 -7.15
N VAL A 192 -12.84 8.85 -7.95
CA VAL A 192 -13.96 8.90 -8.90
C VAL A 192 -15.28 9.02 -8.15
N LEU A 193 -15.47 8.24 -7.06
CA LEU A 193 -16.64 8.32 -6.21
C LEU A 193 -16.87 9.74 -5.68
N ARG A 194 -15.81 10.37 -5.16
CA ARG A 194 -15.90 11.71 -4.60
C ARG A 194 -16.04 12.78 -5.66
N PHE A 195 -15.15 12.80 -6.65
CA PHE A 195 -14.95 13.96 -7.53
C PHE A 195 -15.78 13.93 -8.81
N SER A 196 -16.37 12.78 -9.16
CA SER A 196 -17.28 12.68 -10.31
C SER A 196 -18.77 12.70 -9.91
N ASN A 197 -19.08 12.70 -8.61
CA ASN A 197 -20.45 12.62 -8.13
C ASN A 197 -20.81 13.80 -7.22
N GLY A 198 -21.64 14.72 -7.71
CA GLY A 198 -22.13 15.88 -6.96
C GLY A 198 -22.94 15.54 -5.70
N LEU A 199 -23.24 14.27 -5.47
CA LEU A 199 -23.92 13.80 -4.26
C LEU A 199 -22.96 13.68 -3.06
N PHE A 200 -21.71 13.23 -3.27
CA PHE A 200 -20.82 12.89 -2.18
C PHE A 200 -19.93 14.06 -1.75
N GLU A 201 -19.26 14.74 -2.66
CA GLU A 201 -18.28 15.76 -2.32
C GLU A 201 -18.82 16.92 -1.45
N PRO A 202 -20.06 17.46 -1.68
CA PRO A 202 -20.63 18.47 -0.78
C PRO A 202 -20.82 18.00 0.66
N LEU A 203 -20.98 16.70 0.88
CA LEU A 203 -21.15 16.09 2.20
C LEU A 203 -19.81 15.68 2.83
N TRP A 204 -18.68 15.77 2.08
CA TRP A 204 -17.37 15.22 2.46
C TRP A 204 -16.55 16.20 3.31
N ASN A 205 -17.14 16.62 4.44
CA ASN A 205 -16.52 17.59 5.34
C ASN A 205 -17.08 17.50 6.78
N ARG A 206 -16.47 18.25 7.69
CA ARG A 206 -16.81 18.35 9.10
C ARG A 206 -18.27 18.71 9.44
N ASN A 207 -19.02 19.28 8.50
CA ASN A 207 -20.41 19.63 8.76
C ASN A 207 -21.33 18.42 8.73
N PHE A 208 -20.98 17.40 7.93
CA PHE A 208 -21.79 16.21 7.70
C PHE A 208 -21.16 14.90 8.21
N ILE A 209 -19.82 14.82 8.23
CA ILE A 209 -19.10 13.62 8.71
C ILE A 209 -18.88 13.74 10.21
N ASP A 210 -19.20 12.67 10.92
CA ASP A 210 -19.04 12.56 12.37
C ASP A 210 -17.65 11.99 12.71
N TYR A 211 -17.27 10.89 12.08
CA TYR A 211 -15.92 10.30 12.18
C TYR A 211 -15.65 9.36 11.00
N VAL A 212 -14.39 8.99 10.86
CA VAL A 212 -13.92 8.04 9.82
C VAL A 212 -13.22 6.88 10.51
N GLU A 213 -13.49 5.64 10.07
CA GLU A 213 -12.72 4.46 10.46
C GLU A 213 -11.92 3.93 9.27
N ILE A 214 -10.66 3.56 9.50
CA ILE A 214 -9.82 2.85 8.54
C ILE A 214 -9.30 1.61 9.23
N THR A 215 -9.66 0.43 8.73
CA THR A 215 -9.24 -0.86 9.30
C THR A 215 -8.44 -1.64 8.26
N GLY A 216 -7.19 -2.01 8.61
CA GLY A 216 -6.36 -2.94 7.86
C GLY A 216 -6.12 -4.20 8.69
N ALA A 217 -6.97 -5.22 8.55
CA ALA A 217 -6.91 -6.45 9.34
C ALA A 217 -6.33 -7.62 8.54
N GLU A 218 -5.47 -8.40 9.16
CA GLU A 218 -4.92 -9.65 8.63
C GLU A 218 -5.26 -10.81 9.58
N SER A 219 -5.75 -11.94 9.05
CA SER A 219 -6.03 -13.15 9.84
C SER A 219 -4.80 -14.04 10.05
N ILE A 220 -3.75 -13.84 9.24
CA ILE A 220 -2.49 -14.58 9.35
C ILE A 220 -1.55 -13.95 10.39
N GLY A 221 -0.63 -14.77 10.94
CA GLY A 221 0.47 -14.32 11.79
C GLY A 221 1.67 -13.82 11.00
N VAL A 222 2.84 -13.84 11.63
CA VAL A 222 4.13 -13.51 10.97
C VAL A 222 4.76 -14.71 10.28
N GLU A 223 4.37 -15.92 10.70
CA GLU A 223 4.82 -17.19 10.12
C GLU A 223 6.35 -17.29 10.02
N ASP A 224 6.91 -17.69 8.87
CA ASP A 224 8.36 -17.79 8.65
C ASP A 224 9.09 -16.43 8.57
N ARG A 225 8.37 -15.30 8.72
CA ARG A 225 8.94 -13.95 8.63
C ARG A 225 9.10 -13.27 9.99
N GLY A 226 9.04 -14.02 11.10
CA GLY A 226 9.09 -13.46 12.45
C GLY A 226 10.26 -12.53 12.68
N GLY A 227 11.51 -12.92 12.36
CA GLY A 227 12.68 -12.07 12.52
C GLY A 227 12.64 -10.77 11.70
N TYR A 228 12.16 -10.83 10.46
CA TYR A 228 11.98 -9.61 9.66
C TYR A 228 10.89 -8.70 10.22
N TYR A 229 9.79 -9.29 10.69
CA TYR A 229 8.66 -8.52 11.21
C TYR A 229 9.00 -7.89 12.57
N ASP A 230 9.88 -8.50 13.34
CA ASP A 230 10.29 -8.01 14.65
C ASP A 230 10.99 -6.64 14.57
N ASP A 231 11.71 -6.39 13.49
CA ASP A 231 12.32 -5.08 13.20
C ASP A 231 11.29 -4.03 12.73
N SER A 232 10.15 -4.47 12.16
CA SER A 232 9.17 -3.55 11.56
C SER A 232 8.01 -3.23 12.50
N GLY A 233 7.29 -4.24 12.96
CA GLY A 233 6.02 -4.12 13.66
C GLY A 233 4.88 -3.61 12.79
N ALA A 234 3.67 -3.58 13.33
CA ALA A 234 2.47 -3.11 12.63
C ALA A 234 2.55 -1.64 12.24
N MET A 235 3.28 -0.83 13.00
CA MET A 235 3.45 0.60 12.76
C MET A 235 4.18 0.86 11.45
N ARG A 236 5.36 0.26 11.26
CA ARG A 236 6.17 0.44 10.04
C ARG A 236 5.67 -0.39 8.88
N ASP A 237 5.09 -1.58 9.15
CA ASP A 237 4.62 -2.46 8.08
C ASP A 237 3.34 -1.93 7.41
N MET A 238 2.42 -1.32 8.18
CA MET A 238 1.10 -0.96 7.69
C MET A 238 0.72 0.51 7.91
N PHE A 239 0.94 1.05 9.12
CA PHE A 239 0.37 2.33 9.49
C PHE A 239 1.10 3.51 8.83
N GLN A 240 2.41 3.61 9.00
CA GLN A 240 3.25 4.72 8.53
C GLN A 240 3.17 4.95 7.02
N ASN A 241 2.92 3.91 6.27
CA ASN A 241 2.83 3.92 4.82
C ASN A 241 1.38 3.78 4.34
N HIS A 242 0.91 2.56 4.17
CA HIS A 242 -0.37 2.24 3.53
C HIS A 242 -1.58 2.96 4.13
N LEU A 243 -1.73 2.93 5.47
CA LEU A 243 -2.95 3.46 6.08
C LEU A 243 -2.95 4.99 6.17
N LEU A 244 -1.79 5.64 6.33
CA LEU A 244 -1.69 7.09 6.23
C LEU A 244 -1.89 7.59 4.79
N GLN A 245 -1.42 6.85 3.78
CA GLN A 245 -1.71 7.16 2.38
C GLN A 245 -3.21 7.02 2.07
N VAL A 246 -3.85 5.93 2.54
CA VAL A 246 -5.31 5.75 2.42
C VAL A 246 -6.06 6.87 3.14
N LEU A 247 -5.65 7.26 4.35
CA LEU A 247 -6.21 8.38 5.08
C LEU A 247 -6.12 9.68 4.25
N ALA A 248 -4.96 9.95 3.65
CA ALA A 248 -4.77 11.13 2.82
C ALA A 248 -5.67 11.12 1.57
N MET A 249 -5.83 9.98 0.90
CA MET A 249 -6.76 9.82 -0.24
C MET A 249 -8.23 10.04 0.16
N VAL A 250 -8.61 9.64 1.37
CA VAL A 250 -9.95 9.93 1.92
C VAL A 250 -10.13 11.42 2.20
N ALA A 251 -9.10 12.09 2.69
CA ALA A 251 -9.20 13.43 3.26
C ALA A 251 -8.80 14.57 2.30
N MET A 252 -8.17 14.28 1.17
CA MET A 252 -7.64 15.29 0.24
C MET A 252 -8.73 16.18 -0.37
N GLU A 253 -8.35 17.37 -0.81
CA GLU A 253 -9.19 18.23 -1.62
C GLU A 253 -9.24 17.73 -3.08
N PRO A 254 -10.28 18.09 -3.85
CA PRO A 254 -10.28 17.85 -5.30
C PRO A 254 -9.10 18.58 -5.94
N PRO A 255 -8.23 17.89 -6.70
CA PRO A 255 -7.16 18.55 -7.40
C PRO A 255 -7.71 19.44 -8.53
N ALA A 256 -7.06 20.56 -8.82
CA ALA A 256 -7.48 21.46 -9.90
C ALA A 256 -7.50 20.79 -11.29
N ILE A 257 -6.55 19.90 -11.51
CA ILE A 257 -6.41 19.03 -12.70
C ILE A 257 -5.94 17.64 -12.29
N ILE A 258 -6.35 16.62 -13.05
CA ILE A 258 -5.91 15.24 -12.78
C ILE A 258 -4.55 15.02 -13.46
N ASN A 259 -3.48 15.21 -12.70
CA ASN A 259 -2.12 14.82 -13.05
C ASN A 259 -1.34 14.42 -11.77
N ALA A 260 -0.18 13.82 -11.97
CA ALA A 260 0.63 13.30 -10.87
C ALA A 260 1.00 14.35 -9.82
N ASN A 261 1.38 15.56 -10.24
CA ASN A 261 1.80 16.60 -9.30
C ASN A 261 0.61 17.12 -8.49
N SER A 262 -0.48 17.52 -9.14
CA SER A 262 -1.67 18.06 -8.46
C SER A 262 -2.27 17.04 -7.48
N MET A 263 -2.30 15.75 -7.86
CA MET A 263 -2.78 14.70 -6.97
C MET A 263 -1.89 14.54 -5.74
N ARG A 264 -0.58 14.45 -5.94
CA ARG A 264 0.40 14.28 -4.85
C ARG A 264 0.50 15.53 -3.96
N ASP A 265 0.25 16.73 -4.52
CA ASP A 265 0.17 17.97 -3.73
C ASP A 265 -0.99 17.92 -2.74
N GLU A 266 -2.18 17.48 -3.17
CA GLU A 266 -3.33 17.38 -2.27
C GLU A 266 -3.13 16.29 -1.19
N VAL A 267 -2.51 15.15 -1.54
CA VAL A 267 -2.12 14.12 -0.56
C VAL A 267 -1.14 14.68 0.46
N ALA A 268 -0.08 15.37 0.02
CA ALA A 268 0.92 15.98 0.90
C ALA A 268 0.31 17.03 1.85
N LYS A 269 -0.60 17.88 1.37
CA LYS A 269 -1.33 18.85 2.19
C LYS A 269 -2.03 18.19 3.37
N VAL A 270 -2.75 17.08 3.14
CA VAL A 270 -3.41 16.35 4.23
C VAL A 270 -2.40 15.85 5.26
N LEU A 271 -1.34 15.20 4.80
CA LEU A 271 -0.33 14.62 5.68
C LEU A 271 0.43 15.68 6.49
N HIS A 272 0.65 16.86 5.92
CA HIS A 272 1.21 18.01 6.64
C HIS A 272 0.24 18.63 7.66
N CYS A 273 -1.08 18.44 7.47
CA CYS A 273 -2.11 18.91 8.39
C CYS A 273 -2.45 17.87 9.48
N LEU A 274 -1.82 16.70 9.51
CA LEU A 274 -1.99 15.79 10.65
C LEU A 274 -1.54 16.48 11.93
N HIS A 275 -2.43 16.46 12.94
CA HIS A 275 -2.15 17.07 14.24
C HIS A 275 -0.91 16.44 14.87
N PRO A 276 0.13 17.21 15.22
CA PRO A 276 1.35 16.66 15.81
C PRO A 276 1.05 16.02 17.18
N LEU A 277 1.46 14.77 17.36
CA LEU A 277 1.21 14.05 18.61
C LEU A 277 2.19 14.51 19.71
N SER A 278 1.65 14.98 20.84
CA SER A 278 2.40 15.14 22.08
C SER A 278 2.59 13.78 22.80
N GLU A 279 3.44 13.71 23.80
CA GLU A 279 3.58 12.49 24.63
C GLU A 279 2.25 12.10 25.29
N GLU A 280 1.43 13.08 25.70
CA GLU A 280 0.12 12.85 26.26
C GLU A 280 -0.88 12.30 25.23
N ASP A 281 -0.86 12.82 24.01
CA ASP A 281 -1.67 12.30 22.91
C ASP A 281 -1.29 10.86 22.59
N VAL A 282 0.00 10.54 22.50
CA VAL A 282 0.46 9.16 22.27
C VAL A 282 -0.05 8.24 23.38
N LYS A 283 0.02 8.65 24.63
CA LYS A 283 -0.46 7.86 25.78
C LYS A 283 -1.96 7.63 25.74
N ASN A 284 -2.74 8.61 25.28
CA ASN A 284 -4.20 8.60 25.33
C ASN A 284 -4.86 8.08 24.06
N ASP A 285 -4.24 8.33 22.90
CA ASP A 285 -4.84 8.16 21.59
C ASP A 285 -4.09 7.13 20.69
N VAL A 286 -3.08 6.43 21.26
CA VAL A 286 -2.36 5.34 20.57
C VAL A 286 -2.40 4.07 21.42
N ILE A 287 -2.83 2.98 20.84
CA ILE A 287 -2.83 1.65 21.46
C ILE A 287 -1.98 0.72 20.61
N LEU A 288 -0.96 0.13 21.22
CA LEU A 288 -0.12 -0.90 20.64
C LEU A 288 -0.48 -2.25 21.24
N GLY A 289 -0.53 -3.30 20.43
CA GLY A 289 -0.86 -4.64 20.88
C GLY A 289 0.02 -5.72 20.29
N GLN A 290 0.09 -6.88 20.96
CA GLN A 290 0.80 -8.06 20.50
C GLN A 290 -0.10 -9.28 20.67
N TYR A 291 -0.22 -10.13 19.64
CA TYR A 291 -1.10 -11.28 19.71
C TYR A 291 -0.53 -12.39 20.60
N ALA A 292 -1.38 -12.95 21.43
CA ALA A 292 -1.15 -14.16 22.18
C ALA A 292 -1.79 -15.36 21.48
N ARG A 293 -1.65 -16.54 22.09
CA ARG A 293 -2.37 -17.75 21.65
C ARG A 293 -3.87 -17.49 21.53
N GLY A 294 -4.52 -18.21 20.65
CA GLY A 294 -5.97 -18.12 20.48
C GLY A 294 -6.44 -19.00 19.32
N THR A 295 -7.64 -18.71 18.82
CA THR A 295 -8.26 -19.50 17.75
C THR A 295 -8.62 -18.60 16.56
N VAL A 296 -8.14 -18.94 15.36
CA VAL A 296 -8.46 -18.24 14.10
C VAL A 296 -9.07 -19.25 13.14
N ASP A 297 -10.24 -18.96 12.58
CA ASP A 297 -10.98 -19.84 11.65
C ASP A 297 -11.20 -21.27 12.21
N GLY A 298 -11.24 -21.41 13.54
CA GLY A 298 -11.46 -22.70 14.24
C GLY A 298 -10.18 -23.50 14.53
N GLU A 299 -9.02 -22.98 14.15
CA GLU A 299 -7.71 -23.59 14.42
C GLU A 299 -6.98 -22.86 15.57
N GLU A 300 -6.37 -23.62 16.48
CA GLU A 300 -5.49 -23.05 17.51
C GLU A 300 -4.22 -22.51 16.86
N VAL A 301 -3.81 -21.30 17.26
CA VAL A 301 -2.62 -20.63 16.73
C VAL A 301 -1.71 -20.17 17.87
N VAL A 302 -0.40 -20.15 17.60
CA VAL A 302 0.61 -19.70 18.56
C VAL A 302 0.57 -18.20 18.79
N GLY A 303 1.09 -17.74 19.93
CA GLY A 303 1.32 -16.33 20.21
C GLY A 303 2.56 -15.80 19.47
N TYR A 304 2.68 -14.48 19.39
CA TYR A 304 3.77 -13.81 18.65
C TYR A 304 5.17 -14.22 19.15
N LEU A 305 5.35 -14.28 20.46
CA LEU A 305 6.63 -14.67 21.06
C LEU A 305 7.03 -16.15 20.84
N GLU A 306 6.10 -16.93 20.31
CA GLU A 306 6.31 -18.35 19.98
C GLU A 306 6.54 -18.57 18.48
N GLU A 307 6.37 -17.52 17.68
CA GLU A 307 6.59 -17.58 16.23
C GLU A 307 8.09 -17.74 15.93
N LYS A 308 8.41 -18.46 14.87
CA LYS A 308 9.78 -18.75 14.46
C LYS A 308 10.56 -17.47 14.16
N GLY A 309 11.72 -17.32 14.81
CA GLY A 309 12.62 -16.19 14.60
C GLY A 309 12.27 -14.93 15.39
N VAL A 310 11.24 -14.96 16.23
CA VAL A 310 10.91 -13.88 17.16
C VAL A 310 11.68 -14.05 18.46
N PRO A 311 12.35 -13.00 18.99
CA PRO A 311 12.96 -13.03 20.32
C PRO A 311 11.90 -13.23 21.42
N ALA A 312 12.22 -14.04 22.43
CA ALA A 312 11.27 -14.37 23.51
C ALA A 312 10.86 -13.15 24.38
N ASP A 313 11.64 -12.09 24.35
CA ASP A 313 11.44 -10.82 25.06
C ASP A 313 11.03 -9.68 24.14
N SER A 314 10.63 -9.99 22.91
CA SER A 314 10.21 -8.98 21.92
C SER A 314 9.05 -8.15 22.40
N ASN A 315 9.18 -6.82 22.28
CA ASN A 315 8.13 -5.84 22.52
C ASN A 315 7.59 -5.24 21.20
N THR A 316 7.70 -5.97 20.10
CA THR A 316 7.23 -5.52 18.78
C THR A 316 5.71 -5.66 18.70
N GLU A 317 5.06 -4.57 18.32
CA GLU A 317 3.61 -4.52 18.15
C GLU A 317 3.17 -5.24 16.87
N THR A 318 2.15 -6.08 17.01
CA THR A 318 1.46 -6.76 15.90
C THR A 318 0.07 -6.19 15.65
N PHE A 319 -0.33 -5.22 16.48
CA PHE A 319 -1.56 -4.45 16.38
C PHE A 319 -1.29 -3.00 16.76
N MET A 320 -2.00 -2.10 16.08
CA MET A 320 -2.00 -0.68 16.38
C MET A 320 -3.39 -0.10 16.16
N ALA A 321 -3.84 0.77 17.07
CA ALA A 321 -4.99 1.62 16.88
C ALA A 321 -4.63 3.06 17.26
N VAL A 322 -4.98 4.02 16.41
CA VAL A 322 -4.64 5.43 16.59
C VAL A 322 -5.85 6.29 16.28
N LYS A 323 -6.09 7.32 17.08
CA LYS A 323 -6.95 8.45 16.74
C LYS A 323 -6.07 9.52 16.08
N CYS A 324 -6.35 9.85 14.83
CA CYS A 324 -5.71 10.92 14.08
C CYS A 324 -6.67 12.10 13.97
N GLU A 325 -6.13 13.31 14.00
CA GLU A 325 -6.86 14.56 13.72
C GLU A 325 -6.18 15.30 12.57
N ILE A 326 -6.95 16.06 11.79
CA ILE A 326 -6.46 16.82 10.65
C ILE A 326 -6.79 18.28 10.86
N ASP A 327 -5.77 19.12 11.04
CA ASP A 327 -5.86 20.53 11.34
C ASP A 327 -6.06 21.38 10.08
N ASN A 328 -7.21 21.18 9.42
CA ASN A 328 -7.63 22.00 8.29
C ASN A 328 -9.13 22.33 8.37
N TRP A 329 -9.58 23.24 7.52
CA TRP A 329 -10.97 23.70 7.54
C TRP A 329 -11.99 22.63 7.19
N ARG A 330 -11.61 21.65 6.38
CA ARG A 330 -12.50 20.55 5.99
C ARG A 330 -12.74 19.56 7.14
N TRP A 331 -11.70 19.26 7.92
CA TRP A 331 -11.69 18.13 8.85
C TRP A 331 -11.54 18.48 10.32
N ALA A 332 -11.24 19.74 10.68
CA ALA A 332 -11.04 20.10 12.08
C ALA A 332 -12.22 19.65 12.96
N GLY A 333 -11.93 18.84 13.98
CA GLY A 333 -12.89 18.26 14.91
C GLY A 333 -13.56 16.96 14.43
N VAL A 334 -13.15 16.39 13.27
CA VAL A 334 -13.56 15.04 12.82
C VAL A 334 -12.44 14.06 13.12
N PRO A 335 -12.60 13.12 14.04
CA PRO A 335 -11.58 12.12 14.32
C PRO A 335 -11.52 11.04 13.23
N PHE A 336 -10.31 10.63 12.90
CA PHE A 336 -10.00 9.49 12.05
C PHE A 336 -9.44 8.39 12.94
N TYR A 337 -10.18 7.31 13.09
CA TYR A 337 -9.75 6.14 13.83
C TYR A 337 -9.13 5.14 12.88
N VAL A 338 -7.85 4.87 13.03
CA VAL A 338 -7.10 3.95 12.16
C VAL A 338 -6.61 2.78 12.99
N ARG A 339 -6.87 1.56 12.54
CA ARG A 339 -6.32 0.35 13.17
C ARG A 339 -5.82 -0.66 12.17
N THR A 340 -4.81 -1.40 12.57
CA THR A 340 -4.28 -2.54 11.85
C THR A 340 -3.80 -3.62 12.81
N GLY A 341 -3.74 -4.86 12.36
CA GLY A 341 -3.19 -5.95 13.18
C GLY A 341 -3.21 -7.29 12.47
N LYS A 342 -2.41 -8.21 13.02
CA LYS A 342 -2.32 -9.61 12.62
C LYS A 342 -3.14 -10.51 13.55
N ARG A 343 -3.42 -11.75 13.10
CA ARG A 343 -4.26 -12.70 13.85
C ARG A 343 -5.63 -12.12 14.26
N LEU A 344 -6.16 -11.17 13.48
CA LEU A 344 -7.51 -10.65 13.64
C LEU A 344 -8.56 -11.63 13.07
N PRO A 345 -9.87 -11.51 13.40
CA PRO A 345 -10.89 -12.49 13.01
C PRO A 345 -11.06 -12.69 11.51
N THR A 346 -10.63 -11.75 10.69
CA THR A 346 -10.73 -11.85 9.22
C THR A 346 -9.74 -10.94 8.55
N ARG A 347 -9.35 -11.30 7.33
CA ARG A 347 -8.55 -10.43 6.46
C ARG A 347 -9.46 -9.41 5.79
N VAL A 348 -9.26 -8.12 6.06
CA VAL A 348 -10.06 -7.04 5.47
C VAL A 348 -9.32 -5.70 5.50
N THR A 349 -9.43 -4.94 4.41
CA THR A 349 -9.14 -3.50 4.42
C THR A 349 -10.41 -2.76 4.05
N GLU A 350 -10.83 -1.84 4.94
CA GLU A 350 -12.12 -1.17 4.82
C GLU A 350 -12.01 0.26 5.36
N ILE A 351 -12.69 1.18 4.68
CA ILE A 351 -12.87 2.57 5.09
C ILE A 351 -14.36 2.76 5.38
N VAL A 352 -14.70 3.36 6.52
CA VAL A 352 -16.08 3.66 6.87
C VAL A 352 -16.22 5.15 7.17
N ILE A 353 -17.07 5.81 6.42
CA ILE A 353 -17.45 7.20 6.64
C ILE A 353 -18.76 7.20 7.41
N HIS A 354 -18.74 7.69 8.63
CA HIS A 354 -19.92 7.84 9.46
C HIS A 354 -20.44 9.26 9.36
N PHE A 355 -21.69 9.39 8.90
CA PHE A 355 -22.35 10.70 8.82
C PHE A 355 -22.98 11.08 10.15
N LYS A 356 -23.02 12.37 10.43
CA LYS A 356 -23.74 12.89 11.60
C LYS A 356 -25.21 12.49 11.56
N THR A 357 -25.76 12.26 12.73
CA THR A 357 -27.20 12.03 12.89
C THR A 357 -28.01 13.27 12.54
N THR A 358 -29.29 13.08 12.23
CA THR A 358 -30.20 14.21 12.00
C THR A 358 -30.25 15.12 13.24
N PRO A 359 -30.21 16.44 13.08
CA PRO A 359 -30.18 17.39 14.20
C PRO A 359 -31.44 17.32 15.08
N HIS A 360 -32.55 16.86 14.52
CA HIS A 360 -33.79 16.64 15.22
C HIS A 360 -34.43 15.30 14.79
N PRO A 361 -34.55 14.30 15.67
CA PRO A 361 -35.14 13.01 15.34
C PRO A 361 -36.66 13.12 15.30
N VAL A 362 -37.26 13.16 14.09
CA VAL A 362 -38.69 13.28 13.88
C VAL A 362 -39.44 11.94 14.07
N PHE A 363 -38.78 10.82 13.66
CA PHE A 363 -39.46 9.52 13.60
C PHE A 363 -39.04 8.56 14.74
N SER A 364 -37.80 8.63 15.22
CA SER A 364 -37.32 7.77 16.31
C SER A 364 -36.02 8.34 16.89
N GLN A 365 -35.85 8.25 18.20
CA GLN A 365 -34.57 8.58 18.85
C GLN A 365 -33.44 7.59 18.46
N ASN A 366 -33.81 6.41 17.93
CA ASN A 366 -32.88 5.36 17.47
C ASN A 366 -32.89 5.26 15.93
N ALA A 367 -32.88 6.40 15.22
CA ALA A 367 -32.73 6.38 13.76
C ALA A 367 -31.43 5.65 13.35
N PRO A 368 -31.47 4.77 12.32
CA PRO A 368 -30.25 4.11 11.83
C PRO A 368 -29.21 5.12 11.40
N GLU A 369 -27.94 4.85 11.76
CA GLU A 369 -26.80 5.64 11.31
C GLU A 369 -26.67 5.57 9.81
N ASN A 370 -26.37 6.72 9.18
CA ASN A 370 -25.97 6.76 7.79
C ASN A 370 -24.46 6.54 7.68
N LYS A 371 -24.05 5.56 6.87
CA LYS A 371 -22.63 5.28 6.68
C LYS A 371 -22.31 4.77 5.30
N LEU A 372 -21.18 5.19 4.78
CA LEU A 372 -20.61 4.70 3.54
C LEU A 372 -19.42 3.80 3.87
N ILE A 373 -19.47 2.56 3.42
CA ILE A 373 -18.44 1.54 3.62
C ILE A 373 -17.75 1.31 2.29
N ILE A 374 -16.44 1.50 2.23
CA ILE A 374 -15.62 1.27 1.05
C ILE A 374 -14.69 0.10 1.38
N ARG A 375 -14.96 -1.05 0.76
CA ARG A 375 -14.18 -2.27 0.92
C ARG A 375 -13.04 -2.29 -0.09
N VAL A 376 -11.80 -2.18 0.42
CA VAL A 376 -10.59 -2.19 -0.39
C VAL A 376 -10.15 -3.63 -0.71
N GLN A 377 -10.34 -4.57 0.23
CA GLN A 377 -10.10 -6.01 0.06
C GLN A 377 -10.67 -6.81 1.24
N PRO A 378 -10.99 -8.10 1.09
CA PRO A 378 -11.40 -8.74 -0.16
C PRO A 378 -12.82 -8.30 -0.53
N ASP A 379 -13.39 -8.83 -1.60
CA ASP A 379 -14.77 -8.52 -2.01
C ASP A 379 -14.95 -6.99 -2.22
N GLU A 380 -14.10 -6.45 -3.09
CA GLU A 380 -14.00 -5.03 -3.39
C GLU A 380 -15.35 -4.42 -3.76
N GLY A 381 -15.70 -3.29 -3.14
CA GLY A 381 -17.01 -2.67 -3.39
C GLY A 381 -17.36 -1.54 -2.43
N ILE A 382 -18.56 -1.04 -2.58
CA ILE A 382 -19.11 0.08 -1.80
C ILE A 382 -20.47 -0.34 -1.26
N SER A 383 -20.75 -0.01 0.02
CA SER A 383 -22.06 -0.21 0.66
C SER A 383 -22.50 1.08 1.32
N MET A 384 -23.61 1.63 0.85
CA MET A 384 -24.29 2.75 1.51
C MET A 384 -25.38 2.22 2.44
N ARG A 385 -25.34 2.60 3.72
CA ARG A 385 -26.33 2.22 4.72
C ARG A 385 -27.12 3.43 5.20
N PHE A 386 -28.44 3.26 5.29
CA PHE A 386 -29.36 4.32 5.67
C PHE A 386 -30.70 3.74 6.18
N GLY A 387 -31.53 4.59 6.76
CA GLY A 387 -32.85 4.18 7.27
C GLY A 387 -33.95 4.26 6.22
N LEU A 388 -34.74 3.19 6.10
CA LEU A 388 -36.02 3.22 5.38
C LEU A 388 -37.16 2.83 6.31
N LYS A 389 -38.36 3.31 5.99
CA LYS A 389 -39.57 2.93 6.71
C LYS A 389 -39.81 1.42 6.60
N LYS A 390 -39.99 0.74 7.74
CA LYS A 390 -40.42 -0.65 7.77
C LYS A 390 -41.82 -0.79 7.19
N PRO A 391 -42.07 -1.76 6.29
CA PRO A 391 -43.43 -2.01 5.82
C PRO A 391 -44.41 -2.28 6.97
N GLY A 392 -45.64 -1.74 6.88
CA GLY A 392 -46.66 -1.87 7.92
C GLY A 392 -47.10 -0.52 8.50
N ALA A 393 -47.81 -0.57 9.62
CA ALA A 393 -48.33 0.62 10.32
C ALA A 393 -47.21 1.36 11.05
N GLY A 394 -47.32 2.70 11.16
CA GLY A 394 -46.37 3.56 11.88
C GLY A 394 -45.18 3.97 11.03
N PHE A 395 -44.19 4.67 11.65
CA PHE A 395 -43.02 5.25 11.03
C PHE A 395 -41.70 4.65 11.64
N GLU A 396 -41.69 3.35 11.88
CA GLU A 396 -40.50 2.66 12.34
C GLU A 396 -39.44 2.59 11.21
N ALA A 397 -38.24 3.08 11.49
CA ALA A 397 -37.12 3.01 10.54
C ALA A 397 -36.30 1.73 10.74
N LYS A 398 -35.88 1.11 9.64
CA LYS A 398 -34.98 -0.04 9.61
C LYS A 398 -33.75 0.28 8.74
N GLU A 399 -32.53 -0.13 9.20
CA GLU A 399 -31.33 -0.04 8.39
C GLU A 399 -31.44 -0.93 7.16
N VAL A 400 -31.17 -0.34 5.99
CA VAL A 400 -31.04 -1.04 4.70
C VAL A 400 -29.68 -0.71 4.08
N SER A 401 -29.26 -1.52 3.09
CA SER A 401 -28.02 -1.27 2.35
C SER A 401 -28.28 -1.22 0.84
N MET A 402 -27.54 -0.36 0.16
CA MET A 402 -27.30 -0.41 -1.28
C MET A 402 -25.86 -0.85 -1.47
N ASP A 403 -25.67 -2.04 -2.02
CA ASP A 403 -24.37 -2.67 -2.18
C ASP A 403 -23.99 -2.73 -3.65
N PHE A 404 -22.79 -2.29 -3.95
CA PHE A 404 -22.15 -2.38 -5.25
C PHE A 404 -20.84 -3.16 -5.12
N ARG A 405 -20.54 -4.07 -6.04
CA ARG A 405 -19.29 -4.83 -6.12
C ARG A 405 -18.60 -4.60 -7.46
N TYR A 406 -17.28 -4.53 -7.40
CA TYR A 406 -16.49 -4.42 -8.64
C TYR A 406 -16.62 -5.64 -9.53
N SER A 407 -16.80 -6.83 -8.95
CA SER A 407 -17.08 -8.07 -9.70
C SER A 407 -18.33 -7.96 -10.58
N ASP A 408 -19.26 -7.07 -10.25
CA ASP A 408 -20.50 -6.89 -11.00
C ASP A 408 -20.31 -6.00 -12.25
N LEU A 409 -19.22 -5.20 -12.32
CA LEU A 409 -18.90 -4.33 -13.46
C LEU A 409 -17.99 -4.99 -14.49
N SER A 410 -17.17 -5.94 -14.10
CA SER A 410 -16.17 -6.51 -14.98
C SER A 410 -16.08 -8.02 -14.81
N SER A 411 -15.84 -8.74 -15.91
CA SER A 411 -15.28 -10.08 -15.80
C SER A 411 -13.92 -9.97 -15.09
N SER A 412 -13.67 -10.80 -14.09
CA SER A 412 -12.45 -10.81 -13.25
C SER A 412 -11.11 -10.81 -14.02
N SER A 413 -11.15 -11.05 -15.34
CA SER A 413 -10.00 -11.06 -16.25
C SER A 413 -9.56 -9.66 -16.75
N SER A 414 -10.28 -8.58 -16.43
CA SER A 414 -9.99 -7.23 -16.95
C SER A 414 -9.35 -6.29 -15.94
N LEU A 415 -9.29 -6.66 -14.65
CA LEU A 415 -8.70 -5.85 -13.59
C LEU A 415 -7.21 -6.13 -13.47
N LEU A 416 -6.39 -5.08 -13.56
CA LEU A 416 -4.97 -5.16 -13.29
C LEU A 416 -4.73 -5.37 -11.78
N THR A 417 -3.79 -6.24 -11.44
CA THR A 417 -3.29 -6.31 -10.07
C THR A 417 -2.53 -5.02 -9.70
N ALA A 418 -2.35 -4.76 -8.41
CA ALA A 418 -1.63 -3.56 -7.97
C ALA A 418 -0.22 -3.46 -8.56
N TYR A 419 0.51 -4.57 -8.67
CA TYR A 419 1.85 -4.59 -9.29
C TYR A 419 1.81 -4.36 -10.81
N GLU A 420 0.87 -4.97 -11.51
CA GLU A 420 0.68 -4.72 -12.96
C GLU A 420 0.37 -3.24 -13.21
N ARG A 421 -0.50 -2.65 -12.39
CA ARG A 421 -0.86 -1.24 -12.50
C ARG A 421 0.33 -0.33 -12.26
N LEU A 422 1.04 -0.49 -11.15
CA LEU A 422 2.18 0.36 -10.80
C LEU A 422 3.34 0.21 -11.79
N LEU A 423 3.65 -1.01 -12.26
CA LEU A 423 4.66 -1.19 -13.32
C LEU A 423 4.27 -0.47 -14.61
N LEU A 424 3.01 -0.60 -15.03
CA LEU A 424 2.51 0.07 -16.22
C LEU A 424 2.56 1.60 -16.09
N ASP A 425 2.18 2.14 -14.93
CA ASP A 425 2.20 3.58 -14.67
C ASP A 425 3.64 4.12 -14.66
N ALA A 426 4.60 3.41 -14.03
CA ALA A 426 6.01 3.77 -14.07
C ALA A 426 6.58 3.75 -15.51
N LEU A 427 6.24 2.74 -16.30
CA LEU A 427 6.62 2.66 -17.70
C LEU A 427 6.06 3.81 -18.56
N LYS A 428 4.88 4.33 -18.20
CA LYS A 428 4.24 5.49 -18.84
C LYS A 428 4.70 6.84 -18.30
N GLY A 429 5.44 6.87 -17.21
CA GLY A 429 5.82 8.12 -16.54
C GLY A 429 4.72 8.72 -15.67
N ASP A 430 3.69 7.95 -15.36
CA ASP A 430 2.59 8.40 -14.49
C ASP A 430 2.91 8.12 -13.02
N ALA A 431 3.31 9.13 -12.29
CA ALA A 431 3.66 9.04 -10.87
C ALA A 431 2.46 9.30 -9.93
N THR A 432 1.21 9.34 -10.44
CA THR A 432 0.01 9.67 -9.66
C THR A 432 -0.19 8.76 -8.44
N LEU A 433 0.13 7.47 -8.56
CA LEU A 433 -0.07 6.46 -7.53
C LEU A 433 1.21 6.11 -6.75
N PHE A 434 2.23 6.96 -6.83
CA PHE A 434 3.50 6.76 -6.13
C PHE A 434 3.70 7.83 -5.05
N ALA A 435 4.22 7.39 -3.91
CA ALA A 435 4.47 8.28 -2.80
C ALA A 435 5.61 9.27 -3.14
N ARG A 436 5.37 10.57 -2.89
CA ARG A 436 6.37 11.62 -3.05
C ARG A 436 7.14 11.83 -1.74
N THR A 437 8.38 12.26 -1.84
CA THR A 437 9.29 12.49 -0.71
C THR A 437 8.65 13.26 0.45
N ASP A 438 7.99 14.37 0.17
CA ASP A 438 7.36 15.22 1.19
C ASP A 438 6.24 14.49 1.94
N ALA A 439 5.43 13.69 1.25
CA ALA A 439 4.42 12.84 1.85
C ALA A 439 5.03 11.76 2.76
N VAL A 440 6.11 11.10 2.31
CA VAL A 440 6.84 10.10 3.11
C VAL A 440 7.41 10.73 4.37
N HIS A 441 8.04 11.92 4.26
CA HIS A 441 8.58 12.64 5.41
C HIS A 441 7.47 13.11 6.38
N ALA A 442 6.32 13.57 5.87
CA ALA A 442 5.19 13.94 6.71
C ALA A 442 4.64 12.74 7.49
N CYS A 443 4.52 11.57 6.86
CA CYS A 443 4.13 10.34 7.54
C CYS A 443 5.11 9.98 8.66
N TRP A 444 6.42 10.01 8.41
CA TRP A 444 7.43 9.76 9.44
C TRP A 444 7.42 10.79 10.56
N LYS A 445 7.24 12.08 10.23
CA LYS A 445 7.12 13.13 11.24
C LYS A 445 5.93 12.90 12.18
N PHE A 446 4.81 12.42 11.65
CA PHE A 446 3.63 12.08 12.45
C PHE A 446 3.86 10.86 13.35
N VAL A 447 4.57 9.84 12.85
CA VAL A 447 4.80 8.57 13.56
C VAL A 447 5.96 8.67 14.56
N GLN A 448 6.94 9.56 14.35
CA GLN A 448 8.14 9.65 15.18
C GLN A 448 7.86 9.75 16.69
N PRO A 449 6.92 10.58 17.18
CA PRO A 449 6.60 10.63 18.61
C PRO A 449 6.12 9.28 19.19
N ILE A 450 5.46 8.45 18.36
CA ILE A 450 5.01 7.12 18.78
C ILE A 450 6.21 6.18 18.93
N LEU A 451 7.17 6.24 17.99
CA LEU A 451 8.42 5.47 18.06
C LEU A 451 9.23 5.85 19.30
N ASP A 452 9.37 7.15 19.56
CA ASP A 452 10.13 7.68 20.71
C ASP A 452 9.47 7.28 22.05
N TYR A 453 8.14 7.37 22.11
CA TYR A 453 7.38 6.94 23.30
C TYR A 453 7.52 5.44 23.53
N LYS A 454 7.39 4.62 22.47
CA LYS A 454 7.54 3.16 22.56
C LYS A 454 8.93 2.77 23.05
N ALA A 455 9.99 3.40 22.53
CA ALA A 455 11.36 3.11 22.93
C ALA A 455 11.64 3.39 24.42
N ASN A 456 10.97 4.42 24.99
CA ASN A 456 11.23 4.87 26.36
C ASN A 456 10.25 4.28 27.40
N ARG A 457 8.98 4.11 27.05
CA ARG A 457 7.89 3.82 28.01
C ARG A 457 6.77 2.97 27.42
N GLY A 458 6.88 2.59 26.16
CA GLY A 458 5.78 2.01 25.39
C GLY A 458 5.24 0.73 25.98
N ARG A 459 3.95 0.74 26.34
CA ARG A 459 3.23 -0.46 26.75
C ARG A 459 2.60 -1.11 25.52
N VAL A 460 2.92 -2.36 25.29
CA VAL A 460 2.25 -3.21 24.31
C VAL A 460 1.28 -4.11 25.07
N TYR A 461 0.00 -4.06 24.68
CA TYR A 461 -1.08 -4.83 25.33
C TYR A 461 -1.24 -6.18 24.64
N GLU A 462 -1.34 -7.24 25.41
CA GLU A 462 -1.64 -8.55 24.86
C GLU A 462 -3.10 -8.63 24.39
N TYR A 463 -3.35 -9.33 23.26
CA TYR A 463 -4.68 -9.69 22.80
C TYR A 463 -4.72 -11.13 22.29
N GLU A 464 -5.82 -11.82 22.53
CA GLU A 464 -6.05 -13.18 22.07
C GLU A 464 -6.18 -13.20 20.53
N SER A 465 -5.48 -14.11 19.86
CA SER A 465 -5.62 -14.35 18.42
C SER A 465 -7.07 -14.70 18.07
N GLY A 466 -7.56 -14.15 16.94
CA GLY A 466 -8.97 -14.28 16.54
C GLY A 466 -9.90 -13.22 17.13
N THR A 467 -9.39 -12.29 17.97
CA THR A 467 -10.14 -11.12 18.46
C THR A 467 -9.82 -9.85 17.65
N TRP A 468 -10.58 -8.78 17.87
CA TRP A 468 -10.36 -7.49 17.17
C TRP A 468 -9.27 -6.61 17.80
N GLY A 469 -8.32 -7.21 18.47
CA GLY A 469 -7.22 -6.52 19.14
C GLY A 469 -7.46 -6.34 20.65
N PRO A 470 -6.58 -5.62 21.34
CA PRO A 470 -6.69 -5.43 22.79
C PRO A 470 -7.93 -4.60 23.16
N THR A 471 -8.54 -4.88 24.30
CA THR A 471 -9.74 -4.17 24.82
C THR A 471 -9.51 -2.66 24.98
N GLN A 472 -8.27 -2.23 25.12
CA GLN A 472 -7.89 -0.82 25.15
C GLN A 472 -8.21 -0.09 23.84
N ALA A 473 -8.18 -0.79 22.70
CA ALA A 473 -8.58 -0.22 21.42
C ALA A 473 -10.09 0.07 21.37
N ASP A 474 -10.92 -0.78 22.00
CA ASP A 474 -12.35 -0.49 22.15
C ASP A 474 -12.58 0.71 23.09
N LYS A 475 -11.79 0.82 24.17
CA LYS A 475 -11.85 1.98 25.08
C LYS A 475 -11.44 3.28 24.43
N LEU A 476 -10.47 3.25 23.52
CA LEU A 476 -9.99 4.43 22.76
C LEU A 476 -11.16 5.12 22.05
N ILE A 477 -11.92 4.38 21.25
CA ILE A 477 -13.03 4.95 20.47
C ILE A 477 -14.25 5.23 21.36
N ALA A 478 -14.47 4.42 22.42
CA ALA A 478 -15.59 4.57 23.34
C ALA A 478 -15.52 5.85 24.20
N LYS A 479 -14.31 6.40 24.47
CA LYS A 479 -14.13 7.71 25.12
C LYS A 479 -14.93 8.81 24.42
N HIS A 480 -15.13 8.69 23.11
CA HIS A 480 -15.85 9.63 22.27
C HIS A 480 -17.27 9.18 21.93
N GLY A 481 -17.81 8.17 22.65
CA GLY A 481 -19.16 7.64 22.43
C GLY A 481 -19.31 6.86 21.12
N LYS A 482 -18.20 6.39 20.52
CA LYS A 482 -18.17 5.64 19.26
C LYS A 482 -17.85 4.16 19.51
N VAL A 483 -18.08 3.33 18.48
CA VAL A 483 -17.81 1.89 18.53
C VAL A 483 -17.16 1.47 17.22
N TRP A 484 -16.10 0.68 17.30
CA TRP A 484 -15.46 0.10 16.12
C TRP A 484 -16.44 -0.77 15.34
N ARG A 485 -16.53 -0.53 14.06
CA ARG A 485 -17.16 -1.50 13.18
C ARG A 485 -16.33 -2.80 13.20
N LYS A 486 -17.00 -3.95 13.32
CA LYS A 486 -16.41 -5.28 13.19
C LYS A 486 -16.76 -5.84 11.81
N PRO A 487 -15.87 -5.71 10.81
CA PRO A 487 -16.13 -6.17 9.46
C PRO A 487 -16.29 -7.69 9.39
N SER A 488 -17.10 -8.16 8.46
CA SER A 488 -17.15 -9.58 8.05
C SER A 488 -16.26 -9.79 6.82
N GLY A 489 -15.91 -11.03 6.53
CA GLY A 489 -15.11 -11.38 5.32
C GLY A 489 -15.82 -11.02 4.00
N THR A 490 -17.14 -10.80 4.02
CA THR A 490 -17.93 -10.37 2.85
C THR A 490 -18.60 -9.02 3.09
N LEU A 491 -18.79 -8.22 2.04
CA LEU A 491 -19.47 -6.92 2.13
C LEU A 491 -20.97 -7.06 2.47
N LYS A 492 -21.64 -8.11 1.99
CA LYS A 492 -23.04 -8.43 2.36
C LYS A 492 -23.13 -9.03 3.76
N LYS A 493 -24.05 -8.52 4.59
CA LYS A 493 -24.54 -9.30 5.72
C LYS A 493 -25.14 -10.60 5.18
N LYS A 494 -24.71 -11.75 5.69
CA LYS A 494 -25.54 -12.96 5.56
C LYS A 494 -26.88 -12.64 6.24
N VAL A 495 -27.96 -12.70 5.48
CA VAL A 495 -29.35 -12.53 5.94
C VAL A 495 -29.68 -13.68 6.87
#